data_11037e0fdf77dce320dfad3ee073ebc1
#
_entry.id   11037e0fdf77dce320dfad3ee073ebc1
#
_cell.length_a   1.000
_cell.length_b   1.000
_cell.length_c   1.000
_cell.angle_alpha   90.00
_cell.angle_beta   90.00
_cell.angle_gamma   90.00
#
_symmetry.space_group_name_H-M   'P 1'
#
loop_
_entity.id
_entity.type
_entity.pdbx_description
1 polymer ?
#
loop_
_entity_poly.entity_id
_entity_poly.type
_entity_poly.pdbx_seq_one_letter_code
_entity_poly.pdbx_strand_id
1 'polypeptide(L)'
;VTDAAFPTTGYLAWQFSQIIAGRLERALRAEDLTLAQHNALQQVLWTPGVSAAEIARRSGITAQSMGAAVSQLVERGLLRREPHPTSRRSMRLFATAEGGAVAARATSIARRIERETTSPLSPDDKDSIHRLLYRLVEELNPDALAIDTRSLNQS
;
A
#
# COMPACT_ATOMS: atom_id res chain seq x y z
N VAL A 1 22.52 5.28 34.48
CA VAL A 1 22.72 4.60 33.19
C VAL A 1 21.92 5.37 32.17
N THR A 2 22.61 6.02 31.26
CA THR A 2 22.04 6.93 30.30
C THR A 2 21.17 6.13 29.32
N ASP A 3 19.91 6.48 29.22
CA ASP A 3 18.87 5.94 28.34
C ASP A 3 19.18 6.14 26.81
N ALA A 4 20.34 6.69 26.53
CA ALA A 4 20.82 7.05 25.19
C ALA A 4 21.50 5.89 24.41
N ALA A 5 21.61 4.71 24.99
CA ALA A 5 22.38 3.59 24.41
C ALA A 5 21.55 2.59 23.59
N PHE A 6 20.23 2.68 23.61
CA PHE A 6 19.33 1.74 22.90
C PHE A 6 18.56 2.43 21.78
N PRO A 7 18.41 1.77 20.62
CA PRO A 7 17.60 2.33 19.54
C PRO A 7 16.16 2.49 19.99
N THR A 8 15.57 3.65 19.69
CA THR A 8 14.16 3.93 19.97
C THR A 8 13.24 3.04 19.13
N THR A 9 12.00 2.81 19.58
CA THR A 9 10.97 2.09 18.81
C THR A 9 10.78 2.72 17.43
N GLY A 10 10.77 4.06 17.35
CA GLY A 10 10.64 4.77 16.07
C GLY A 10 11.81 4.49 15.11
N TYR A 11 13.04 4.45 15.61
CA TYR A 11 14.20 4.10 14.80
C TYR A 11 14.12 2.65 14.29
N LEU A 12 13.72 1.71 15.15
CA LEU A 12 13.57 0.31 14.76
C LEU A 12 12.45 0.13 13.73
N ALA A 13 11.32 0.80 13.93
CA ALA A 13 10.21 0.78 12.97
C ALA A 13 10.64 1.36 11.61
N TRP A 14 11.39 2.46 11.61
CA TRP A 14 11.96 3.04 10.38
C TRP A 14 12.91 2.08 9.67
N GLN A 15 13.85 1.46 10.39
CA GLN A 15 14.79 0.47 9.83
C GLN A 15 14.05 -0.72 9.23
N PHE A 16 13.07 -1.25 9.94
CA PHE A 16 12.26 -2.37 9.45
C PHE A 16 11.47 -2.00 8.19
N SER A 17 10.87 -0.81 8.17
CA SER A 17 10.18 -0.27 7.00
C SER A 17 11.11 -0.18 5.77
N GLN A 18 12.33 0.33 5.94
CA GLN A 18 13.31 0.43 4.86
C GLN A 18 13.73 -0.95 4.32
N ILE A 19 13.88 -1.93 5.19
CA ILE A 19 14.22 -3.31 4.79
C ILE A 19 13.11 -3.90 3.94
N ILE A 20 11.85 -3.82 4.40
CA ILE A 20 10.68 -4.32 3.65
C ILE A 20 10.55 -3.58 2.32
N ALA A 21 10.58 -2.25 2.33
CA ALA A 21 10.45 -1.42 1.13
C ALA A 21 11.51 -1.79 0.08
N GLY A 22 12.77 -1.90 0.47
CA GLY A 22 13.85 -2.24 -0.46
C GLY A 22 13.76 -3.66 -1.03
N ARG A 23 13.30 -4.63 -0.24
CA ARG A 23 13.06 -6.00 -0.74
C ARG A 23 11.87 -6.05 -1.68
N LEU A 24 10.77 -5.40 -1.31
CA LEU A 24 9.55 -5.35 -2.10
C LEU A 24 9.79 -4.64 -3.43
N GLU A 25 10.45 -3.49 -3.43
CA GLU A 25 10.79 -2.75 -4.65
C GLU A 25 11.58 -3.60 -5.64
N ARG A 26 12.60 -4.33 -5.15
CA ARG A 26 13.37 -5.24 -6.02
C ARG A 26 12.52 -6.36 -6.60
N ALA A 27 11.64 -6.94 -5.77
CA ALA A 27 10.79 -8.06 -6.19
C ALA A 27 9.67 -7.63 -7.15
N LEU A 28 9.12 -6.43 -7.00
CA LEU A 28 8.08 -5.88 -7.86
C LEU A 28 8.57 -5.57 -9.28
N ARG A 29 9.87 -5.52 -9.52
CA ARG A 29 10.43 -5.38 -10.89
C ARG A 29 10.02 -6.52 -11.81
N ALA A 30 9.70 -7.69 -11.28
CA ALA A 30 9.17 -8.81 -12.06
C ALA A 30 7.79 -8.51 -12.68
N GLU A 31 7.05 -7.55 -12.13
CA GLU A 31 5.76 -7.07 -12.62
C GLU A 31 5.86 -5.66 -13.24
N ASP A 32 7.07 -5.14 -13.46
CA ASP A 32 7.32 -3.77 -13.90
C ASP A 32 6.60 -2.72 -13.04
N LEU A 33 6.56 -2.93 -11.72
CA LEU A 33 5.91 -2.04 -10.75
C LEU A 33 6.94 -1.36 -9.86
N THR A 34 6.71 -0.06 -9.61
CA THR A 34 7.31 0.67 -8.49
C THR A 34 6.48 0.47 -7.21
N LEU A 35 7.02 0.81 -6.04
CA LEU A 35 6.27 0.81 -4.78
C LEU A 35 5.04 1.73 -4.82
N ALA A 36 5.17 2.91 -5.43
CA ALA A 36 4.04 3.85 -5.57
C ALA A 36 2.93 3.27 -6.46
N GLN A 37 3.29 2.60 -7.55
CA GLN A 37 2.33 1.93 -8.44
C GLN A 37 1.66 0.73 -7.76
N HIS A 38 2.42 -0.09 -7.04
CA HIS A 38 1.87 -1.17 -6.24
C HIS A 38 0.87 -0.65 -5.21
N ASN A 39 1.24 0.39 -4.47
CA ASN A 39 0.36 1.02 -3.50
C ASN A 39 -0.93 1.56 -4.16
N ALA A 40 -0.80 2.25 -5.30
CA ALA A 40 -1.96 2.77 -6.03
C ALA A 40 -2.92 1.65 -6.45
N LEU A 41 -2.41 0.55 -7.01
CA LEU A 41 -3.23 -0.61 -7.40
C LEU A 41 -3.96 -1.21 -6.20
N GLN A 42 -3.27 -1.39 -5.07
CA GLN A 42 -3.86 -1.92 -3.84
C GLN A 42 -4.98 -1.02 -3.32
N GLN A 43 -4.74 0.28 -3.23
CA GLN A 43 -5.74 1.24 -2.74
C GLN A 43 -6.98 1.30 -3.64
N VAL A 44 -6.81 1.21 -4.95
CA VAL A 44 -7.93 1.18 -5.90
C VAL A 44 -8.76 -0.11 -5.75
N LEU A 45 -8.11 -1.25 -5.49
CA LEU A 45 -8.82 -2.51 -5.24
C LEU A 45 -9.58 -2.49 -3.91
N TRP A 46 -8.98 -1.92 -2.86
CA TRP A 46 -9.63 -1.79 -1.55
C TRP A 46 -10.77 -0.77 -1.56
N THR A 47 -10.65 0.28 -2.35
CA THR A 47 -11.65 1.36 -2.44
C THR A 47 -11.85 1.76 -3.91
N PRO A 48 -12.64 1.00 -4.69
CA PRO A 48 -12.94 1.36 -6.06
C PRO A 48 -13.57 2.76 -6.16
N GLY A 49 -13.05 3.57 -7.06
CA GLY A 49 -13.47 4.97 -7.21
C GLY A 49 -12.70 5.98 -6.34
N VAL A 50 -11.67 5.53 -5.60
CA VAL A 50 -10.77 6.43 -4.88
C VAL A 50 -10.02 7.36 -5.84
N SER A 51 -9.73 8.59 -5.42
CA SER A 51 -8.94 9.54 -6.21
C SER A 51 -7.44 9.41 -5.93
N ALA A 52 -6.59 9.84 -6.89
CA ALA A 52 -5.14 9.86 -6.70
C ALA A 52 -4.71 10.73 -5.51
N ALA A 53 -5.38 11.85 -5.27
CA ALA A 53 -5.11 12.73 -4.13
C ALA A 53 -5.41 12.03 -2.80
N GLU A 54 -6.49 11.26 -2.74
CA GLU A 54 -6.84 10.50 -1.54
C GLU A 54 -5.87 9.35 -1.28
N ILE A 55 -5.44 8.63 -2.31
CA ILE A 55 -4.40 7.60 -2.19
C ILE A 55 -3.11 8.21 -1.66
N ALA A 56 -2.68 9.35 -2.20
CA ALA A 56 -1.48 10.07 -1.75
C ALA A 56 -1.55 10.40 -0.25
N ARG A 57 -2.68 10.94 0.20
CA ARG A 57 -2.92 11.28 1.62
C ARG A 57 -2.88 10.05 2.52
N ARG A 58 -3.57 8.98 2.15
CA ARG A 58 -3.60 7.72 2.93
C ARG A 58 -2.22 7.07 3.04
N SER A 59 -1.43 7.16 1.99
CA SER A 59 -0.14 6.46 1.86
C SER A 59 1.05 7.30 2.33
N GLY A 60 0.86 8.57 2.69
CA GLY A 60 1.96 9.46 3.03
C GLY A 60 2.92 9.74 1.86
N ILE A 61 2.45 9.58 0.62
CA ILE A 61 3.19 9.86 -0.61
C ILE A 61 2.76 11.22 -1.14
N THR A 62 3.67 11.97 -1.77
CA THR A 62 3.31 13.27 -2.34
C THR A 62 2.26 13.13 -3.44
N ALA A 63 1.38 14.13 -3.57
CA ALA A 63 0.36 14.15 -4.63
C ALA A 63 0.99 14.06 -6.04
N GLN A 64 2.16 14.69 -6.24
CA GLN A 64 2.90 14.63 -7.49
C GLN A 64 3.38 13.22 -7.82
N SER A 65 4.02 12.54 -6.86
CA SER A 65 4.53 11.17 -7.06
C SER A 65 3.39 10.19 -7.29
N MET A 66 2.30 10.30 -6.53
CA MET A 66 1.13 9.45 -6.71
C MET A 66 0.43 9.72 -8.05
N GLY A 67 0.30 10.99 -8.45
CA GLY A 67 -0.25 11.37 -9.74
C GLY A 67 0.53 10.78 -10.91
N ALA A 68 1.87 10.80 -10.86
CA ALA A 68 2.73 10.19 -11.86
C ALA A 68 2.55 8.64 -11.89
N ALA A 69 2.53 7.98 -10.74
CA ALA A 69 2.31 6.54 -10.64
C ALA A 69 0.97 6.12 -11.25
N VAL A 70 -0.11 6.83 -10.90
CA VAL A 70 -1.46 6.58 -11.45
C VAL A 70 -1.49 6.82 -12.96
N SER A 71 -0.85 7.88 -13.47
CA SER A 71 -0.82 8.15 -14.92
C SER A 71 -0.15 7.02 -15.70
N GLN A 72 0.99 6.53 -15.21
CA GLN A 72 1.67 5.37 -15.82
C GLN A 72 0.82 4.10 -15.78
N LEU A 73 0.10 3.84 -14.70
CA LEU A 73 -0.80 2.68 -14.61
C LEU A 73 -1.97 2.79 -15.60
N VAL A 74 -2.50 4.00 -15.81
CA VAL A 74 -3.56 4.25 -16.81
C VAL A 74 -3.01 4.06 -18.22
N GLU A 75 -1.83 4.60 -18.54
CA GLU A 75 -1.16 4.41 -19.83
C GLU A 75 -0.89 2.93 -20.15
N ARG A 76 -0.58 2.14 -19.14
CA ARG A 76 -0.39 0.68 -19.24
C ARG A 76 -1.70 -0.11 -19.29
N GLY A 77 -2.86 0.54 -19.19
CA GLY A 77 -4.16 -0.14 -19.18
C GLY A 77 -4.47 -0.92 -17.89
N LEU A 78 -3.74 -0.67 -16.80
CA LEU A 78 -3.95 -1.34 -15.50
C LEU A 78 -5.00 -0.64 -14.64
N LEU A 79 -5.14 0.68 -14.81
CA LEU A 79 -6.20 1.50 -14.21
C LEU A 79 -6.97 2.25 -15.29
N ARG A 80 -8.20 2.60 -14.98
CA ARG A 80 -9.02 3.53 -15.79
C ARG A 80 -9.52 4.67 -14.92
N ARG A 81 -9.72 5.83 -15.53
CA ARG A 81 -10.26 7.03 -14.91
C ARG A 81 -11.70 7.23 -15.33
N GLU A 82 -12.54 7.63 -14.38
CA GLU A 82 -13.90 8.10 -14.64
C GLU A 82 -14.12 9.46 -14.00
N PRO A 83 -14.90 10.35 -14.60
CA PRO A 83 -15.29 11.62 -13.97
C PRO A 83 -16.02 11.37 -12.64
N HIS A 84 -15.75 12.21 -11.65
CA HIS A 84 -16.50 12.17 -10.41
C HIS A 84 -17.93 12.75 -10.63
N PRO A 85 -19.01 12.09 -10.14
CA PRO A 85 -20.39 12.51 -10.42
C PRO A 85 -20.71 13.95 -9.99
N THR A 86 -20.06 14.44 -8.93
CA THR A 86 -20.36 15.75 -8.30
C THR A 86 -19.17 16.71 -8.31
N SER A 87 -18.01 16.31 -8.81
CA SER A 87 -16.80 17.13 -8.83
C SER A 87 -16.11 17.11 -10.19
N ARG A 88 -16.15 18.25 -10.90
CA ARG A 88 -15.48 18.38 -12.22
C ARG A 88 -13.95 18.28 -12.16
N ARG A 89 -13.35 18.43 -10.97
CA ARG A 89 -11.89 18.43 -10.78
C ARG A 89 -11.34 17.11 -10.28
N SER A 90 -12.21 16.20 -9.83
CA SER A 90 -11.81 14.93 -9.28
C SER A 90 -12.08 13.79 -10.27
N MET A 91 -11.13 12.89 -10.39
CA MET A 91 -11.26 11.67 -11.18
C MET A 91 -11.32 10.47 -10.24
N ARG A 92 -12.21 9.55 -10.52
CA ARG A 92 -12.34 8.25 -9.83
C ARG A 92 -11.47 7.24 -10.55
N LEU A 93 -10.81 6.38 -9.77
CA LEU A 93 -9.93 5.33 -10.29
C LEU A 93 -10.56 3.96 -10.09
N PHE A 94 -10.44 3.13 -11.11
CA PHE A 94 -10.89 1.74 -11.10
C PHE A 94 -9.82 0.85 -11.71
N ALA A 95 -9.66 -0.35 -11.17
CA ALA A 95 -8.80 -1.35 -11.77
C ALA A 95 -9.46 -1.94 -13.01
N THR A 96 -8.67 -2.22 -14.05
CA THR A 96 -9.07 -3.07 -15.16
C THR A 96 -8.93 -4.54 -14.78
N ALA A 97 -9.43 -5.47 -15.58
CA ALA A 97 -9.22 -6.90 -15.36
C ALA A 97 -7.72 -7.25 -15.32
N GLU A 98 -6.93 -6.65 -16.21
CA GLU A 98 -5.48 -6.82 -16.23
C GLU A 98 -4.82 -6.20 -14.99
N GLY A 99 -5.25 -5.01 -14.58
CA GLY A 99 -4.79 -4.37 -13.35
C GLY A 99 -5.06 -5.23 -12.11
N GLY A 100 -6.23 -5.85 -12.04
CA GLY A 100 -6.56 -6.81 -10.98
C GLY A 100 -5.64 -8.03 -10.98
N ALA A 101 -5.33 -8.60 -12.14
CA ALA A 101 -4.42 -9.74 -12.27
C ALA A 101 -2.98 -9.37 -11.86
N VAL A 102 -2.47 -8.21 -12.30
CA VAL A 102 -1.14 -7.69 -11.90
C VAL A 102 -1.10 -7.45 -10.38
N ALA A 103 -2.13 -6.84 -9.83
CA ALA A 103 -2.22 -6.58 -8.39
C ALA A 103 -2.24 -7.88 -7.57
N ALA A 104 -2.92 -8.93 -8.03
CA ALA A 104 -2.92 -10.23 -7.35
C ALA A 104 -1.51 -10.86 -7.31
N ARG A 105 -0.76 -10.79 -8.41
CA ARG A 105 0.65 -11.25 -8.44
C ARG A 105 1.54 -10.41 -7.53
N ALA A 106 1.39 -9.08 -7.58
CA ALA A 106 2.13 -8.17 -6.71
C ALA A 106 1.81 -8.40 -5.21
N THR A 107 0.55 -8.69 -4.87
CA THR A 107 0.14 -9.07 -3.50
C THR A 107 0.82 -10.37 -3.06
N SER A 108 0.92 -11.36 -3.94
CA SER A 108 1.62 -12.61 -3.63
C SER A 108 3.11 -12.38 -3.37
N ILE A 109 3.74 -11.49 -4.15
CA ILE A 109 5.13 -11.04 -3.92
C ILE A 109 5.25 -10.37 -2.55
N ALA A 110 4.36 -9.42 -2.22
CA ALA A 110 4.39 -8.71 -0.95
C ALA A 110 4.25 -9.66 0.25
N ARG A 111 3.31 -10.60 0.19
CA ARG A 111 3.14 -11.63 1.24
C ARG A 111 4.35 -12.53 1.39
N ARG A 112 5.04 -12.86 0.31
CA ARG A 112 6.28 -13.63 0.37
C ARG A 112 7.38 -12.83 1.06
N ILE A 113 7.59 -11.57 0.68
CA ILE A 113 8.57 -10.68 1.30
C ILE A 113 8.29 -10.50 2.81
N GLU A 114 7.02 -10.34 3.19
CA GLU A 114 6.61 -10.27 4.60
C GLU A 114 7.01 -11.53 5.37
N ARG A 115 6.65 -12.71 4.86
CA ARG A 115 7.01 -13.99 5.49
C ARG A 115 8.53 -14.17 5.65
N GLU A 116 9.30 -13.84 4.60
CA GLU A 116 10.77 -13.91 4.63
C GLU A 116 11.36 -12.93 5.64
N THR A 117 10.83 -11.71 5.69
CA THR A 117 11.35 -10.65 6.56
C THR A 117 11.00 -10.90 8.04
N THR A 118 9.85 -11.51 8.31
CA THR A 118 9.41 -11.85 9.67
C THR A 118 9.79 -13.28 10.08
N SER A 119 10.54 -14.00 9.27
CA SER A 119 10.92 -15.39 9.56
C SER A 119 11.65 -15.60 10.89
N PRO A 120 12.43 -14.64 11.44
CA PRO A 120 13.05 -14.78 12.76
C PRO A 120 12.05 -14.76 13.93
N LEU A 121 10.80 -14.36 13.71
CA LEU A 121 9.78 -14.25 14.75
C LEU A 121 8.99 -15.54 14.89
N SER A 122 8.59 -15.87 16.13
CA SER A 122 7.59 -16.91 16.41
C SER A 122 6.21 -16.51 15.84
N PRO A 123 5.27 -17.46 15.65
CA PRO A 123 3.90 -17.13 15.25
C PRO A 123 3.23 -16.11 16.19
N ASP A 124 3.38 -16.26 17.50
CA ASP A 124 2.79 -15.37 18.50
C ASP A 124 3.38 -13.96 18.43
N ASP A 125 4.68 -13.83 18.15
CA ASP A 125 5.35 -12.54 17.97
C ASP A 125 4.88 -11.85 16.68
N LYS A 126 4.66 -12.62 15.59
CA LYS A 126 4.11 -12.08 14.33
C LYS A 126 2.70 -11.52 14.54
N ASP A 127 1.85 -12.25 15.24
CA ASP A 127 0.50 -11.80 15.57
C ASP A 127 0.53 -10.58 16.50
N SER A 128 1.48 -10.55 17.42
CA SER A 128 1.65 -9.44 18.36
C SER A 128 2.10 -8.16 17.65
N ILE A 129 3.13 -8.23 16.80
CA ILE A 129 3.60 -7.05 16.05
C ILE A 129 2.52 -6.55 15.09
N HIS A 130 1.82 -7.45 14.38
CA HIS A 130 0.71 -7.07 13.50
C HIS A 130 -0.37 -6.31 14.28
N ARG A 131 -0.86 -6.88 15.37
CA ARG A 131 -1.90 -6.27 16.21
C ARG A 131 -1.49 -4.90 16.76
N LEU A 132 -0.23 -4.77 17.23
CA LEU A 132 0.26 -3.51 17.80
C LEU A 132 0.41 -2.43 16.74
N LEU A 133 0.95 -2.77 15.57
CA LEU A 133 1.06 -1.83 14.44
C LEU A 133 -0.32 -1.42 13.92
N TYR A 134 -1.25 -2.38 13.80
CA TYR A 134 -2.62 -2.08 13.39
C TYR A 134 -3.28 -1.05 14.31
N ARG A 135 -3.18 -1.23 15.64
CA ARG A 135 -3.73 -0.28 16.60
C ARG A 135 -3.09 1.10 16.51
N LEU A 136 -1.78 1.18 16.31
CA LEU A 136 -1.10 2.47 16.13
C LEU A 136 -1.56 3.17 14.86
N VAL A 137 -1.68 2.45 13.75
CA VAL A 137 -2.15 3.03 12.48
C VAL A 137 -3.62 3.42 12.57
N GLU A 138 -4.47 2.61 13.20
CA GLU A 138 -5.89 2.90 13.40
C GLU A 138 -6.10 4.20 14.21
N GLU A 139 -5.29 4.43 15.23
CA GLU A 139 -5.36 5.64 16.06
C GLU A 139 -4.76 6.86 15.39
N LEU A 140 -3.61 6.71 14.71
CA LEU A 140 -2.83 7.83 14.20
C LEU A 140 -3.12 8.18 12.75
N ASN A 141 -3.55 7.23 11.94
CA ASN A 141 -3.90 7.41 10.52
C ASN A 141 -5.00 6.41 10.09
N PRO A 142 -6.22 6.55 10.61
CA PRO A 142 -7.31 5.61 10.32
C PRO A 142 -7.64 5.51 8.82
N ASP A 143 -7.40 6.57 8.07
CA ASP A 143 -7.62 6.59 6.62
C ASP A 143 -6.76 5.57 5.86
N ALA A 144 -5.59 5.21 6.39
CA ALA A 144 -4.73 4.18 5.80
C ALA A 144 -5.36 2.78 5.83
N LEU A 145 -6.30 2.55 6.74
CA LEU A 145 -7.03 1.29 6.92
C LEU A 145 -8.46 1.33 6.35
N ALA A 146 -8.84 2.41 5.65
CA ALA A 146 -10.16 2.55 5.05
C ALA A 146 -10.28 1.59 3.85
N ILE A 147 -10.91 0.43 4.11
CA ILE A 147 -11.22 -0.59 3.10
C ILE A 147 -12.73 -0.59 2.89
N ASP A 148 -13.20 -0.42 1.66
CA ASP A 148 -14.62 -0.62 1.35
C ASP A 148 -14.92 -2.13 1.31
N THR A 149 -15.39 -2.66 2.44
CA THR A 149 -15.70 -4.08 2.59
C THR A 149 -16.82 -4.56 1.65
N ARG A 150 -17.59 -3.63 1.06
CA ARG A 150 -18.64 -3.98 0.07
C ARG A 150 -18.04 -4.51 -1.23
N SER A 151 -16.82 -4.10 -1.58
CA SER A 151 -16.12 -4.56 -2.79
C SER A 151 -15.56 -5.99 -2.65
N LEU A 152 -15.32 -6.45 -1.42
CA LEU A 152 -14.73 -7.77 -1.16
C LEU A 152 -15.75 -8.92 -1.23
N ASN A 153 -17.04 -8.62 -1.16
CA ASN A 153 -18.13 -9.61 -1.17
C ASN A 153 -18.74 -9.87 -2.56
N GLN A 154 -18.16 -9.32 -3.63
CA GLN A 154 -18.67 -9.47 -5.02
C GLN A 154 -17.74 -10.33 -5.90
N SER A 155 -16.85 -11.12 -5.31
CA SER A 155 -15.93 -12.03 -6.03
C SER A 155 -16.31 -13.49 -5.82
#